data_8122d093fcbadc9750bb37fa51eda349
#
_entry.id   8122d093fcbadc9750bb37fa51eda349
#
_cell.length_a   1.000
_cell.length_b   1.000
_cell.length_c   1.000
_cell.angle_alpha   90.00
_cell.angle_beta   90.00
_cell.angle_gamma   90.00
#
_symmetry.space_group_name_H-M   'P 1'
#
loop_
_entity.id
_entity.type
_entity.pdbx_description
1 polymer ?
#
loop_
_entity_poly.entity_id
_entity_poly.type
_entity_poly.pdbx_seq_one_letter_code
_entity_poly.pdbx_strand_id
1 'polypeptide(L)'
;PIKSSAASDVYKRQPYIYVLILAVFFLFVDVLPEDTTDISLLVLLIIAVIYNLYSFVIVIVNAVQTARGKLTAGQAARMNLIIKGIQIPAYIMHFILGFIGLAMSVWGIGFLLWAVLIDLLTILLTGISSIGCSIRMRKERLVSLPGAIFMGIGCFIYCADVAIAIVYVVKARKKSPAK
;
A
#
# COMPACT_ATOMS: atom_id res chain seq x y z
N PRO A 1 -5.23 -18.63 11.99
CA PRO A 1 -5.07 -17.18 12.20
C PRO A 1 -3.76 -16.62 11.61
N ILE A 2 -2.68 -17.39 11.62
CA ILE A 2 -1.33 -16.92 11.27
C ILE A 2 -1.13 -16.71 9.74
N LYS A 3 -1.81 -17.49 8.89
CA LYS A 3 -1.65 -17.41 7.42
C LYS A 3 -2.17 -16.11 6.78
N SER A 4 -3.09 -15.39 7.43
CA SER A 4 -3.58 -14.11 6.89
C SER A 4 -2.64 -12.93 7.21
N SER A 5 -1.84 -13.02 8.27
CA SER A 5 -0.85 -12.00 8.61
C SER A 5 0.34 -12.03 7.64
N ALA A 6 0.86 -13.23 7.32
CA ALA A 6 1.98 -13.35 6.39
C ALA A 6 1.67 -12.76 5.00
N ALA A 7 0.47 -13.03 4.48
CA ALA A 7 0.06 -12.47 3.18
C ALA A 7 -0.07 -10.93 3.21
N SER A 8 -0.48 -10.34 4.35
CA SER A 8 -0.54 -8.87 4.48
C SER A 8 0.84 -8.23 4.61
N ASP A 9 1.85 -8.97 5.04
CA ASP A 9 3.19 -8.45 5.25
C ASP A 9 3.91 -8.15 3.92
N VAL A 10 3.52 -8.81 2.84
CA VAL A 10 4.09 -8.59 1.50
C VAL A 10 3.85 -7.16 1.04
N TYR A 11 2.59 -6.71 0.98
CA TYR A 11 2.27 -5.37 0.46
C TYR A 11 2.42 -4.25 1.49
N LYS A 12 2.54 -4.54 2.79
CA LYS A 12 2.94 -3.56 3.80
C LYS A 12 4.35 -3.05 3.58
N ARG A 13 5.27 -3.94 3.17
CA ARG A 13 6.70 -3.63 2.99
C ARG A 13 7.02 -3.08 1.61
N GLN A 14 6.07 -3.14 0.68
CA GLN A 14 6.29 -2.75 -0.72
C GLN A 14 6.96 -1.37 -0.88
N PRO A 15 6.47 -0.27 -0.30
CA PRO A 15 7.09 1.04 -0.52
C PRO A 15 8.52 1.11 0.01
N TYR A 16 8.84 0.41 1.11
CA TYR A 16 10.18 0.37 1.66
C TYR A 16 11.16 -0.44 0.81
N ILE A 17 10.68 -1.52 0.17
CA ILE A 17 11.51 -2.33 -0.74
C ILE A 17 11.96 -1.49 -1.94
N TYR A 18 11.10 -0.63 -2.48
CA TYR A 18 11.49 0.25 -3.59
C TYR A 18 12.54 1.27 -3.20
N VAL A 19 12.43 1.84 -2.00
CA VAL A 19 13.47 2.74 -1.47
C VAL A 19 14.78 2.00 -1.27
N LEU A 20 14.73 0.77 -0.75
CA LEU A 20 15.92 -0.05 -0.59
C LEU A 20 16.57 -0.38 -1.94
N ILE A 21 15.78 -0.76 -2.94
CA ILE A 21 16.27 -1.02 -4.31
C ILE A 21 16.95 0.22 -4.87
N LEU A 22 16.32 1.40 -4.74
CA LEU A 22 16.89 2.65 -5.20
C LEU A 22 18.20 2.98 -4.47
N ALA A 23 18.23 2.84 -3.14
CA ALA A 23 19.41 3.10 -2.34
C ALA A 23 20.57 2.15 -2.70
N VAL A 24 20.29 0.86 -2.85
CA VAL A 24 21.29 -0.12 -3.28
C VAL A 24 21.83 0.22 -4.66
N PHE A 25 20.96 0.59 -5.60
CA PHE A 25 21.39 0.98 -6.93
C PHE A 25 22.38 2.16 -6.87
N PHE A 26 22.03 3.25 -6.15
CA PHE A 26 22.91 4.41 -6.05
C PHE A 26 24.21 4.15 -5.30
N LEU A 27 24.23 3.21 -4.34
CA LEU A 27 25.45 2.84 -3.62
C LEU A 27 26.43 2.07 -4.50
N PHE A 28 25.95 1.38 -5.52
CA PHE A 28 26.78 0.50 -6.34
C PHE A 28 26.98 0.99 -7.79
N VAL A 29 26.24 2.00 -8.23
CA VAL A 29 26.29 2.48 -9.62
C VAL A 29 27.67 2.94 -10.05
N ASP A 30 28.41 3.60 -9.14
CA ASP A 30 29.77 4.11 -9.42
C ASP A 30 30.85 3.01 -9.35
N VAL A 31 30.52 1.84 -8.81
CA VAL A 31 31.44 0.69 -8.67
C VAL A 31 31.29 -0.31 -9.81
N LEU A 32 30.11 -0.29 -10.48
CA LEU A 32 29.79 -1.21 -11.56
C LEU A 32 30.39 -0.70 -12.89
N PRO A 33 30.97 -1.57 -13.73
CA PRO A 33 31.32 -1.22 -15.10
C PRO A 33 30.09 -0.72 -15.88
N GLU A 34 30.25 0.21 -16.82
CA GLU A 34 29.14 0.80 -17.59
C GLU A 34 28.27 -0.27 -18.24
N ASP A 35 28.87 -1.26 -18.88
CA ASP A 35 28.15 -2.37 -19.53
C ASP A 35 27.31 -3.20 -18.54
N THR A 36 27.68 -3.23 -17.26
CA THR A 36 27.00 -4.01 -16.22
C THR A 36 25.86 -3.19 -15.59
N THR A 37 25.94 -1.87 -15.64
CA THR A 37 24.96 -0.95 -15.05
C THR A 37 23.59 -1.10 -15.71
N ASP A 38 23.53 -1.14 -17.03
CA ASP A 38 22.28 -1.28 -17.81
C ASP A 38 21.62 -2.63 -17.55
N ILE A 39 22.41 -3.70 -17.50
CA ILE A 39 21.91 -5.05 -17.18
C ILE A 39 21.37 -5.09 -15.75
N SER A 40 22.08 -4.47 -14.80
CA SER A 40 21.67 -4.43 -13.40
C SER A 40 20.35 -3.67 -13.23
N LEU A 41 20.16 -2.54 -13.91
CA LEU A 41 18.90 -1.80 -13.94
C LEU A 41 17.76 -2.63 -14.50
N LEU A 42 17.99 -3.32 -15.63
CA LEU A 42 16.98 -4.18 -16.22
C LEU A 42 16.57 -5.31 -15.28
N VAL A 43 17.53 -5.95 -14.63
CA VAL A 43 17.26 -7.02 -13.64
C VAL A 43 16.45 -6.49 -12.46
N LEU A 44 16.83 -5.33 -11.91
CA LEU A 44 16.07 -4.69 -10.81
C LEU A 44 14.65 -4.33 -11.23
N LEU A 45 14.47 -3.84 -12.44
CA LEU A 45 13.14 -3.54 -13.00
C LEU A 45 12.28 -4.81 -13.12
N ILE A 46 12.84 -5.90 -13.64
CA ILE A 46 12.14 -7.18 -13.76
C ILE A 46 11.72 -7.70 -12.37
N ILE A 47 12.63 -7.64 -11.38
CA ILE A 47 12.33 -8.05 -10.02
C ILE A 47 11.20 -7.18 -9.44
N ALA A 48 11.23 -5.86 -9.66
CA ALA A 48 10.19 -4.95 -9.20
C ALA A 48 8.83 -5.27 -9.83
N VAL A 49 8.79 -5.55 -11.13
CA VAL A 49 7.54 -5.94 -11.84
C VAL A 49 6.99 -7.26 -11.30
N ILE A 50 7.82 -8.29 -11.15
CA ILE A 50 7.41 -9.58 -10.60
C ILE A 50 6.86 -9.41 -9.18
N TYR A 51 7.55 -8.63 -8.33
CA TYR A 51 7.11 -8.35 -6.97
C TYR A 51 5.77 -7.61 -6.93
N ASN A 52 5.54 -6.65 -7.84
CA ASN A 52 4.25 -5.96 -7.96
C ASN A 52 3.12 -6.89 -8.36
N LEU A 53 3.33 -7.72 -9.38
CA LEU A 53 2.34 -8.70 -9.83
C LEU A 53 1.98 -9.67 -8.71
N TYR A 54 2.98 -10.18 -8.00
CA TYR A 54 2.78 -11.05 -6.84
C TYR A 54 1.98 -10.36 -5.73
N SER A 55 2.35 -9.11 -5.39
CA SER A 55 1.64 -8.30 -4.38
C SER A 55 0.19 -8.05 -4.79
N PHE A 56 -0.07 -7.78 -6.06
CA PHE A 56 -1.40 -7.54 -6.61
C PHE A 56 -2.30 -8.77 -6.46
N VAL A 57 -1.80 -9.95 -6.83
CA VAL A 57 -2.53 -11.22 -6.65
C VAL A 57 -2.86 -11.46 -5.18
N ILE A 58 -1.89 -11.30 -4.29
CA ILE A 58 -2.09 -11.50 -2.84
C ILE A 58 -3.15 -10.54 -2.29
N VAL A 59 -3.10 -9.27 -2.68
CA VAL A 59 -4.05 -8.25 -2.23
C VAL A 59 -5.47 -8.58 -2.67
N ILE A 60 -5.66 -8.99 -3.93
CA ILE A 60 -6.98 -9.41 -4.44
C ILE A 60 -7.50 -10.62 -3.65
N VAL A 61 -6.67 -11.65 -3.47
CA VAL A 61 -7.05 -12.84 -2.69
C VAL A 61 -7.45 -12.47 -1.27
N ASN A 62 -6.68 -11.60 -0.60
CA ASN A 62 -7.00 -11.13 0.75
C ASN A 62 -8.28 -10.31 0.80
N ALA A 63 -8.51 -9.42 -0.17
CA ALA A 63 -9.74 -8.62 -0.26
C ALA A 63 -10.97 -9.52 -0.44
N VAL A 64 -10.90 -10.50 -1.34
CA VAL A 64 -11.97 -11.48 -1.57
C VAL A 64 -12.22 -12.34 -0.32
N GLN A 65 -11.18 -12.84 0.33
CA GLN A 65 -11.30 -13.65 1.55
C GLN A 65 -11.91 -12.83 2.69
N THR A 66 -11.53 -11.57 2.85
CA THR A 66 -12.11 -10.64 3.83
C THR A 66 -13.58 -10.39 3.54
N ALA A 67 -13.92 -10.09 2.29
CA ALA A 67 -15.30 -9.89 1.85
C ALA A 67 -16.17 -11.15 2.04
N ARG A 68 -15.60 -12.36 1.88
CA ARG A 68 -16.28 -13.64 2.12
C ARG A 68 -16.45 -13.98 3.61
N GLY A 69 -15.75 -13.28 4.52
CA GLY A 69 -15.94 -13.44 5.96
C GLY A 69 -14.84 -14.21 6.69
N LYS A 70 -13.66 -14.37 6.09
CA LYS A 70 -12.50 -14.94 6.77
C LYS A 70 -12.09 -14.11 8.01
N LEU A 71 -12.34 -12.80 7.95
CA LEU A 71 -12.14 -11.86 9.04
C LEU A 71 -13.48 -11.23 9.44
N THR A 72 -13.65 -10.95 10.73
CA THR A 72 -14.73 -10.06 11.20
C THR A 72 -14.46 -8.62 10.72
N ALA A 73 -15.51 -7.78 10.68
CA ALA A 73 -15.34 -6.38 10.32
C ALA A 73 -14.33 -5.65 11.23
N GLY A 74 -14.34 -5.96 12.53
CA GLY A 74 -13.39 -5.39 13.49
C GLY A 74 -11.94 -5.81 13.23
N GLN A 75 -11.71 -7.07 12.89
CA GLN A 75 -10.37 -7.56 12.53
C GLN A 75 -9.89 -6.95 11.21
N ALA A 76 -10.77 -6.91 10.20
CA ALA A 76 -10.46 -6.31 8.90
C ALA A 76 -10.14 -4.82 9.03
N ALA A 77 -10.91 -4.07 9.82
CA ALA A 77 -10.69 -2.65 10.08
C ALA A 77 -9.34 -2.40 10.79
N ARG A 78 -9.02 -3.17 11.82
CA ARG A 78 -7.72 -3.05 12.53
C ARG A 78 -6.55 -3.38 11.60
N MET A 79 -6.66 -4.45 10.82
CA MET A 79 -5.61 -4.84 9.88
C MET A 79 -5.39 -3.75 8.83
N ASN A 80 -6.47 -3.17 8.28
CA ASN A 80 -6.39 -2.07 7.33
C ASN A 80 -5.71 -0.83 7.93
N LEU A 81 -6.06 -0.45 9.17
CA LEU A 81 -5.43 0.66 9.85
C LEU A 81 -3.93 0.42 10.11
N ILE A 82 -3.55 -0.79 10.51
CA ILE A 82 -2.14 -1.14 10.73
C ILE A 82 -1.35 -1.03 9.41
N ILE A 83 -1.90 -1.55 8.30
CA ILE A 83 -1.27 -1.47 6.99
C ILE A 83 -1.03 0.00 6.60
N LYS A 84 -2.08 0.84 6.68
CA LYS A 84 -1.98 2.27 6.35
C LYS A 84 -1.01 3.00 7.29
N GLY A 85 -1.05 2.70 8.59
CA GLY A 85 -0.14 3.28 9.57
C GLY A 85 1.34 2.99 9.30
N ILE A 86 1.64 1.75 8.90
CA ILE A 86 3.01 1.34 8.54
C ILE A 86 3.50 2.08 7.28
N GLN A 87 2.60 2.47 6.37
CA GLN A 87 2.96 3.15 5.12
C GLN A 87 3.16 4.66 5.28
N ILE A 88 2.67 5.28 6.36
CA ILE A 88 2.82 6.74 6.57
C ILE A 88 4.29 7.20 6.47
N PRO A 89 5.27 6.56 7.14
CA PRO A 89 6.67 6.99 7.02
C PRO A 89 7.20 6.88 5.58
N ALA A 90 6.78 5.87 4.83
CA ALA A 90 7.17 5.71 3.42
C ALA A 90 6.60 6.85 2.55
N TYR A 91 5.35 7.23 2.74
CA TYR A 91 4.74 8.38 2.06
C TYR A 91 5.49 9.68 2.36
N ILE A 92 5.86 9.91 3.63
CA ILE A 92 6.63 11.09 4.01
C ILE A 92 7.99 11.08 3.29
N MET A 93 8.67 9.94 3.26
CA MET A 93 9.96 9.80 2.60
C MET A 93 9.86 10.02 1.09
N HIS A 94 8.87 9.42 0.42
CA HIS A 94 8.63 9.64 -1.01
C HIS A 94 8.30 11.10 -1.31
N PHE A 95 7.52 11.75 -0.45
CA PHE A 95 7.23 13.18 -0.58
C PHE A 95 8.51 14.02 -0.50
N ILE A 96 9.39 13.73 0.47
CA ILE A 96 10.68 14.43 0.63
C ILE A 96 11.56 14.18 -0.59
N LEU A 97 11.68 12.95 -1.05
CA LEU A 97 12.47 12.61 -2.25
C LEU A 97 11.91 13.28 -3.50
N GLY A 98 10.60 13.30 -3.67
CA GLY A 98 9.96 14.02 -4.78
C GLY A 98 10.23 15.53 -4.73
N PHE A 99 10.20 16.13 -3.54
CA PHE A 99 10.51 17.54 -3.34
C PHE A 99 11.99 17.86 -3.63
N ILE A 100 12.92 17.01 -3.19
CA ILE A 100 14.34 17.11 -3.54
C ILE A 100 14.50 17.00 -5.06
N GLY A 101 13.80 16.06 -5.71
CA GLY A 101 13.78 15.91 -7.15
C GLY A 101 13.39 17.20 -7.89
N LEU A 102 12.36 17.90 -7.41
CA LEU A 102 11.98 19.21 -7.99
C LEU A 102 13.12 20.23 -7.90
N ALA A 103 13.92 20.22 -6.84
CA ALA A 103 15.06 21.12 -6.68
C ALA A 103 16.24 20.76 -7.60
N MET A 104 16.32 19.53 -8.09
CA MET A 104 17.38 19.04 -9.00
C MET A 104 17.12 19.36 -10.48
N SER A 105 16.11 20.19 -10.79
CA SER A 105 15.74 20.58 -12.16
C SER A 105 15.40 19.37 -13.05
N VAL A 106 15.85 19.34 -14.30
CA VAL A 106 15.52 18.27 -15.28
C VAL A 106 15.92 16.88 -14.80
N TRP A 107 17.05 16.76 -14.13
CA TRP A 107 17.54 15.48 -13.59
C TRP A 107 16.68 14.94 -12.46
N GLY A 108 15.99 15.80 -11.73
CA GLY A 108 15.09 15.41 -10.64
C GLY A 108 13.73 14.90 -11.10
N ILE A 109 13.37 15.06 -12.37
CA ILE A 109 12.08 14.59 -12.91
C ILE A 109 11.94 13.06 -12.73
N GLY A 110 13.03 12.32 -12.92
CA GLY A 110 13.06 10.87 -12.71
C GLY A 110 12.70 10.48 -11.28
N PHE A 111 13.25 11.18 -10.28
CA PHE A 111 12.94 10.97 -8.86
C PHE A 111 11.48 11.30 -8.53
N LEU A 112 10.96 12.40 -9.08
CA LEU A 112 9.58 12.79 -8.90
C LEU A 112 8.62 11.75 -9.46
N LEU A 113 8.85 11.32 -10.71
CA LEU A 113 8.03 10.31 -11.36
C LEU A 113 8.10 8.97 -10.63
N TRP A 114 9.28 8.56 -10.18
CA TRP A 114 9.46 7.36 -9.39
C TRP A 114 8.66 7.44 -8.07
N ALA A 115 8.79 8.53 -7.30
CA ALA A 115 8.07 8.71 -6.05
C ALA A 115 6.55 8.66 -6.24
N VAL A 116 6.03 9.38 -7.23
CA VAL A 116 4.60 9.39 -7.59
C VAL A 116 4.12 8.01 -7.99
N LEU A 117 4.88 7.30 -8.84
CA LEU A 117 4.53 5.96 -9.30
C LEU A 117 4.42 4.97 -8.13
N ILE A 118 5.41 4.97 -7.22
CA ILE A 118 5.41 4.08 -6.07
C ILE A 118 4.24 4.39 -5.12
N ASP A 119 3.96 5.66 -4.88
CA ASP A 119 2.82 6.05 -4.04
C ASP A 119 1.48 5.64 -4.67
N LEU A 120 1.31 5.83 -5.98
CA LEU A 120 0.11 5.38 -6.70
C LEU A 120 -0.07 3.86 -6.63
N LEU A 121 1.00 3.09 -6.83
CA LEU A 121 0.98 1.63 -6.70
C LEU A 121 0.63 1.20 -5.27
N THR A 122 1.18 1.88 -4.28
CA THR A 122 0.92 1.60 -2.86
C THR A 122 -0.55 1.88 -2.50
N ILE A 123 -1.09 3.03 -2.94
CA ILE A 123 -2.50 3.39 -2.73
C ILE A 123 -3.42 2.41 -3.45
N LEU A 124 -3.09 2.01 -4.68
CA LEU A 124 -3.86 1.04 -5.44
C LEU A 124 -3.97 -0.29 -4.69
N LEU A 125 -2.84 -0.86 -4.26
CA LEU A 125 -2.81 -2.14 -3.57
C LEU A 125 -3.57 -2.08 -2.23
N THR A 126 -3.33 -1.04 -1.43
CA THR A 126 -4.01 -0.91 -0.14
C THR A 126 -5.48 -0.51 -0.27
N GLY A 127 -5.82 0.23 -1.33
CA GLY A 127 -7.20 0.54 -1.70
C GLY A 127 -8.01 -0.72 -2.02
N ILE A 128 -7.45 -1.66 -2.80
CA ILE A 128 -8.07 -2.97 -3.08
C ILE A 128 -8.33 -3.74 -1.78
N SER A 129 -7.35 -3.78 -0.88
CA SER A 129 -7.55 -4.39 0.45
C SER A 129 -8.68 -3.73 1.23
N SER A 130 -8.79 -2.40 1.17
CA SER A 130 -9.83 -1.61 1.83
C SER A 130 -11.23 -1.86 1.25
N ILE A 131 -11.35 -2.18 -0.04
CA ILE A 131 -12.64 -2.61 -0.64
C ILE A 131 -13.13 -3.88 0.06
N GLY A 132 -12.28 -4.87 0.29
CA GLY A 132 -12.64 -6.07 1.04
C GLY A 132 -13.18 -5.74 2.44
N CYS A 133 -12.55 -4.78 3.12
CA CYS A 133 -13.01 -4.27 4.42
C CYS A 133 -14.38 -3.57 4.31
N SER A 134 -14.58 -2.68 3.32
CA SER A 134 -15.87 -2.00 3.06
C SER A 134 -17.02 -2.99 2.88
N ILE A 135 -16.81 -4.00 2.02
CA ILE A 135 -17.80 -5.04 1.76
C ILE A 135 -18.13 -5.80 3.06
N ARG A 136 -17.11 -6.14 3.85
CA ARG A 136 -17.31 -6.84 5.12
C ARG A 136 -18.08 -5.98 6.12
N MET A 137 -17.75 -4.70 6.26
CA MET A 137 -18.47 -3.72 7.09
C MET A 137 -19.94 -3.61 6.69
N ARG A 138 -20.23 -3.62 5.39
CA ARG A 138 -21.60 -3.62 4.88
C ARG A 138 -22.36 -4.91 5.22
N LYS A 139 -21.72 -6.08 5.02
CA LYS A 139 -22.32 -7.38 5.35
C LYS A 139 -22.68 -7.51 6.83
N GLU A 140 -21.87 -6.95 7.71
CA GLU A 140 -22.14 -6.90 9.14
C GLU A 140 -23.07 -5.73 9.55
N ARG A 141 -23.63 -4.99 8.58
CA ARG A 141 -24.55 -3.85 8.79
C ARG A 141 -23.96 -2.73 9.66
N LEU A 142 -22.66 -2.53 9.61
CA LEU A 142 -21.96 -1.45 10.31
C LEU A 142 -21.97 -0.13 9.53
N VAL A 143 -22.17 -0.22 8.21
CA VAL A 143 -22.29 0.92 7.29
C VAL A 143 -23.43 0.69 6.30
N SER A 144 -24.03 1.78 5.82
CA SER A 144 -25.00 1.74 4.72
C SER A 144 -24.31 1.39 3.40
N LEU A 145 -25.09 0.99 2.38
CA LEU A 145 -24.51 0.71 1.05
C LEU A 145 -23.80 1.94 0.44
N PRO A 146 -24.43 3.13 0.40
CA PRO A 146 -23.75 4.33 -0.07
C PRO A 146 -22.48 4.64 0.73
N GLY A 147 -22.52 4.48 2.06
CA GLY A 147 -21.36 4.66 2.92
C GLY A 147 -20.22 3.69 2.60
N ALA A 148 -20.52 2.42 2.32
CA ALA A 148 -19.51 1.43 1.95
C ALA A 148 -18.85 1.75 0.60
N ILE A 149 -19.65 2.22 -0.38
CA ILE A 149 -19.16 2.64 -1.69
C ILE A 149 -18.26 3.87 -1.54
N PHE A 150 -18.76 4.91 -0.85
CA PHE A 150 -17.99 6.15 -0.64
C PHE A 150 -16.64 5.88 0.08
N MET A 151 -16.67 5.08 1.14
CA MET A 151 -15.45 4.71 1.87
C MET A 151 -14.53 3.84 1.02
N GLY A 152 -15.06 2.94 0.19
CA GLY A 152 -14.28 2.12 -0.74
C GLY A 152 -13.54 2.96 -1.78
N ILE A 153 -14.23 3.92 -2.40
CA ILE A 153 -13.62 4.85 -3.38
C ILE A 153 -12.61 5.79 -2.71
N GLY A 154 -12.96 6.34 -1.55
CA GLY A 154 -12.09 7.26 -0.83
C GLY A 154 -10.77 6.64 -0.36
N CYS A 155 -10.69 5.30 -0.26
CA CYS A 155 -9.44 4.60 0.04
C CYS A 155 -8.39 4.65 -1.09
N PHE A 156 -8.74 5.17 -2.26
CA PHE A 156 -7.80 5.44 -3.37
C PHE A 156 -7.34 6.89 -3.44
N ILE A 157 -7.76 7.72 -2.51
CA ILE A 157 -7.37 9.13 -2.44
C ILE A 157 -6.30 9.29 -1.37
N TYR A 158 -5.19 9.92 -1.74
CA TYR A 158 -4.05 10.20 -0.87
C TYR A 158 -4.50 10.92 0.42
N CYS A 159 -4.00 10.53 1.56
CA CYS A 159 -4.40 10.99 2.91
C CYS A 159 -5.83 10.62 3.34
N ALA A 160 -6.83 10.63 2.44
CA ALA A 160 -8.19 10.21 2.76
C ALA A 160 -8.27 8.73 3.14
N ASP A 161 -7.41 7.93 2.56
CA ASP A 161 -7.29 6.49 2.79
C ASP A 161 -6.99 6.15 4.25
N VAL A 162 -6.10 6.92 4.91
CA VAL A 162 -5.77 6.78 6.34
C VAL A 162 -6.96 7.20 7.21
N ALA A 163 -7.59 8.34 6.89
CA ALA A 163 -8.76 8.83 7.62
C ALA A 163 -9.91 7.80 7.57
N ILE A 164 -10.16 7.22 6.41
CA ILE A 164 -11.18 6.17 6.23
C ILE A 164 -10.82 4.90 7.02
N ALA A 165 -9.56 4.51 7.08
CA ALA A 165 -9.14 3.38 7.90
C ALA A 165 -9.42 3.59 9.39
N ILE A 166 -9.26 4.81 9.90
CA ILE A 166 -9.65 5.20 11.26
C ILE A 166 -11.17 5.08 11.41
N VAL A 167 -11.94 5.60 10.46
CA VAL A 167 -13.43 5.53 10.49
C VAL A 167 -13.91 4.08 10.53
N TYR A 168 -13.26 3.16 9.79
CA TYR A 168 -13.60 1.73 9.85
C TYR A 168 -13.45 1.19 11.27
N VAL A 169 -12.34 1.47 11.95
CA VAL A 169 -12.09 1.00 13.32
C VAL A 169 -13.10 1.59 14.30
N VAL A 170 -13.38 2.88 14.20
CA VAL A 170 -14.36 3.55 15.08
C VAL A 170 -15.76 2.94 14.91
N LYS A 171 -16.21 2.74 13.66
CA LYS A 171 -17.52 2.13 13.39
C LYS A 171 -17.59 0.67 13.84
N ALA A 172 -16.51 -0.10 13.69
CA ALA A 172 -16.45 -1.49 14.14
C ALA A 172 -16.49 -1.61 15.66
N ARG A 173 -15.88 -0.67 16.40
CA ARG A 173 -15.91 -0.64 17.88
C ARG A 173 -17.29 -0.31 18.46
N LYS A 174 -18.04 0.62 17.84
CA LYS A 174 -19.35 1.04 18.34
C LYS A 174 -20.38 -0.09 18.42
N LYS A 175 -20.22 -1.18 17.68
CA LYS A 175 -21.13 -2.31 17.65
C LYS A 175 -20.69 -3.49 18.53
N SER A 176 -19.45 -3.47 19.05
CA SER A 176 -19.00 -4.43 20.06
C SER A 176 -19.20 -3.78 21.45
N PRO A 177 -20.34 -3.99 22.14
CA PRO A 177 -20.46 -3.55 23.52
C PRO A 177 -19.33 -4.22 24.29
N ALA A 178 -18.67 -3.44 25.14
CA ALA A 178 -17.64 -3.94 26.04
C ALA A 178 -18.21 -5.16 26.80
N LYS A 179 -17.55 -6.32 26.61
CA LYS A 179 -17.69 -7.44 27.53
C LYS A 179 -16.84 -7.15 28.75
#